data_5c6438190dc6b57acc57c52a46263635
#
_entry.id   5c6438190dc6b57acc57c52a46263635
#
_cell.length_a   1.000
_cell.length_b   1.000
_cell.length_c   1.000
_cell.angle_alpha   90.00
_cell.angle_beta   90.00
_cell.angle_gamma   90.00
#
_symmetry.space_group_name_H-M   'P 1'
#
loop_
_entity.id
_entity.type
_entity.pdbx_description
1 polymer ?
#
loop_
_entity_poly.entity_id
_entity_poly.type
_entity_poly.pdbx_seq_one_letter_code
_entity_poly.pdbx_strand_id
1 'polypeptide(L)'
;MVLASSDADGHMDASPRGGEPGFVKVLDAQTMLVPDAPGNNRLDTLENIIATGRIGLLFMVPGFDETLRVNGRAVLSTDPADLALCADARRTPALAIRVAVASVYLHCAKAFMRSQLWDASRHADRAQLPSMAEMMRDQIRAFKGEEIEVETQAQMLERYRQSL
;
A
#
# COMPACT_ATOMS: atom_id res chain seq x y z
N MET A 1 -5.72 -1.55 -0.29
CA MET A 1 -5.84 -1.01 1.08
C MET A 1 -4.76 0.04 1.33
N VAL A 2 -4.92 0.88 2.37
CA VAL A 2 -3.87 1.77 2.88
C VAL A 2 -3.34 1.19 4.18
N LEU A 3 -2.03 1.21 4.36
CA LEU A 3 -1.34 0.87 5.59
C LEU A 3 -0.69 2.14 6.13
N ALA A 4 -1.02 2.51 7.36
CA ALA A 4 -0.44 3.62 8.08
C ALA A 4 0.48 3.11 9.20
N SER A 5 1.62 3.77 9.38
CA SER A 5 2.59 3.48 10.42
C SER A 5 3.19 4.76 10.98
N SER A 6 3.93 4.71 12.06
CA SER A 6 4.64 5.86 12.59
C SER A 6 6.02 5.48 13.10
N ASP A 7 6.97 6.39 12.95
CA ASP A 7 8.28 6.26 13.58
C ASP A 7 8.24 6.55 15.09
N ALA A 8 9.41 6.51 15.74
CA ALA A 8 9.54 6.75 17.17
C ALA A 8 9.28 8.22 17.56
N ASP A 9 9.49 9.15 16.63
CA ASP A 9 9.28 10.58 16.83
C ASP A 9 7.84 11.01 16.55
N GLY A 10 7.01 10.09 16.03
CA GLY A 10 5.60 10.31 15.73
C GLY A 10 5.33 10.81 14.31
N HIS A 11 6.31 10.82 13.42
CA HIS A 11 6.05 11.08 12.01
C HIS A 11 5.27 9.93 11.41
N MET A 12 4.25 10.28 10.63
CA MET A 12 3.33 9.30 10.06
C MET A 12 3.70 8.99 8.61
N ASP A 13 3.58 7.71 8.25
CA ASP A 13 3.61 7.23 6.87
C ASP A 13 2.28 6.56 6.52
N ALA A 14 1.84 6.74 5.26
CA ALA A 14 0.66 6.09 4.71
C ALA A 14 0.99 5.54 3.32
N SER A 15 0.98 4.23 3.20
CA SER A 15 1.46 3.51 2.04
C SER A 15 0.34 2.65 1.42
N PRO A 16 0.13 2.69 0.10
CA PRO A 16 -0.80 1.78 -0.56
C PRO A 16 -0.25 0.35 -0.55
N ARG A 17 -1.14 -0.61 -0.32
CA ARG A 17 -0.87 -2.05 -0.44
C ARG A 17 -1.98 -2.68 -1.27
N GLY A 18 -1.61 -3.61 -2.13
CA GLY A 18 -2.55 -4.30 -3.01
C GLY A 18 -1.99 -5.64 -3.48
N GLY A 19 -2.87 -6.46 -4.01
CA GLY A 19 -2.59 -7.77 -4.56
C GLY A 19 -3.87 -8.39 -5.08
N GLU A 20 -3.81 -9.63 -5.51
CA GLU A 20 -4.99 -10.40 -5.91
C GLU A 20 -5.99 -10.52 -4.74
N PRO A 21 -7.27 -10.72 -5.01
CA PRO A 21 -8.26 -10.93 -3.96
C PRO A 21 -7.81 -11.99 -2.95
N GLY A 22 -7.83 -11.64 -1.66
CA GLY A 22 -7.35 -12.52 -0.59
C GLY A 22 -5.84 -12.50 -0.35
N PHE A 23 -5.10 -11.50 -0.86
CA PHE A 23 -3.67 -11.36 -0.58
C PHE A 23 -3.37 -11.18 0.92
N VAL A 24 -4.22 -10.51 1.66
CA VAL A 24 -4.15 -10.47 3.12
C VAL A 24 -4.72 -11.77 3.69
N LYS A 25 -3.95 -12.45 4.54
CA LYS A 25 -4.36 -13.71 5.16
C LYS A 25 -4.83 -13.48 6.58
N VAL A 26 -6.04 -13.90 6.88
CA VAL A 26 -6.59 -13.89 8.24
C VAL A 26 -6.32 -15.26 8.85
N LEU A 27 -5.46 -15.32 9.85
CA LEU A 27 -5.09 -16.59 10.50
C LEU A 27 -6.10 -16.99 11.58
N ASP A 28 -6.55 -16.00 12.32
CA ASP A 28 -7.56 -16.15 13.38
C ASP A 28 -8.23 -14.79 13.64
N ALA A 29 -9.06 -14.70 14.68
CA ALA A 29 -9.81 -13.48 15.03
C ALA A 29 -8.91 -12.29 15.40
N GLN A 30 -7.63 -12.50 15.70
CA GLN A 30 -6.71 -11.48 16.20
C GLN A 30 -5.41 -11.40 15.40
N THR A 31 -5.24 -12.23 14.38
CA THR A 31 -3.96 -12.31 13.64
C THR A 31 -4.19 -12.29 12.14
N MET A 32 -3.46 -11.42 11.45
CA MET A 32 -3.43 -11.40 9.99
C MET A 32 -2.00 -11.22 9.47
N LEU A 33 -1.79 -11.66 8.22
CA LEU A 33 -0.55 -11.46 7.49
C LEU A 33 -0.81 -10.58 6.27
N VAL A 34 0.09 -9.64 6.04
CA VAL A 34 0.16 -8.83 4.83
C VAL A 34 1.49 -9.15 4.14
N PRO A 35 1.49 -9.77 2.96
CA PRO A 35 2.73 -10.04 2.23
C PRO A 35 3.41 -8.73 1.82
N ASP A 36 4.72 -8.68 1.90
CA ASP A 36 5.48 -7.62 1.28
C ASP A 36 5.64 -7.90 -0.22
N ALA A 37 5.59 -6.83 -1.01
CA ALA A 37 5.67 -6.89 -2.46
C ALA A 37 6.78 -5.96 -2.95
N PRO A 38 7.53 -6.33 -4.00
CA PRO A 38 8.45 -5.41 -4.65
C PRO A 38 7.75 -4.10 -5.02
N GLY A 39 8.42 -3.00 -4.77
CA GLY A 39 7.87 -1.67 -4.99
C GLY A 39 8.97 -0.66 -5.31
N ASN A 40 8.84 0.53 -4.79
CA ASN A 40 9.74 1.66 -5.02
C ASN A 40 10.99 1.69 -4.11
N ASN A 41 11.26 0.62 -3.37
CA ASN A 41 12.32 0.50 -2.36
C ASN A 41 12.26 1.55 -1.23
N ARG A 42 11.10 2.15 -0.99
CA ARG A 42 10.87 2.93 0.22
C ARG A 42 10.51 1.98 1.35
N LEU A 43 11.31 2.01 2.39
CA LEU A 43 11.22 1.08 3.52
C LEU A 43 10.56 1.71 4.75
N ASP A 44 10.06 2.95 4.63
CA ASP A 44 9.48 3.73 5.74
C ASP A 44 8.51 2.89 6.61
N THR A 45 7.58 2.17 5.98
CA THR A 45 6.64 1.30 6.70
C THR A 45 7.35 0.20 7.49
N LEU A 46 8.36 -0.46 6.89
CA LEU A 46 9.08 -1.56 7.54
C LEU A 46 9.93 -1.05 8.69
N GLU A 47 10.64 0.06 8.49
CA GLU A 47 11.43 0.73 9.52
C GLU A 47 10.54 1.18 10.69
N ASN A 48 9.39 1.78 10.41
CA ASN A 48 8.41 2.18 11.42
C ASN A 48 7.88 0.98 12.23
N ILE A 49 7.62 -0.15 11.56
CA ILE A 49 7.19 -1.37 12.24
C ILE A 49 8.29 -1.90 13.17
N ILE A 50 9.54 -1.89 12.73
CA ILE A 50 10.69 -2.28 13.57
C ILE A 50 10.81 -1.34 14.78
N ALA A 51 10.69 -0.04 14.55
CA ALA A 51 10.87 0.96 15.59
C ALA A 51 9.74 0.99 16.61
N THR A 52 8.49 0.89 16.19
CA THR A 52 7.33 1.14 17.06
C THR A 52 6.31 0.01 17.10
N GLY A 53 6.23 -0.80 16.06
CA GLY A 53 5.20 -1.82 15.87
C GLY A 53 3.78 -1.25 15.69
N ARG A 54 3.61 0.05 15.56
CA ARG A 54 2.28 0.68 15.43
C ARG A 54 1.80 0.60 14.01
N ILE A 55 0.54 0.14 13.81
CA ILE A 55 -0.03 -0.02 12.49
C ILE A 55 -1.53 0.30 12.48
N GLY A 56 -1.97 0.94 11.40
CA GLY A 56 -3.37 1.12 11.07
C GLY A 56 -3.63 0.71 9.61
N LEU A 57 -4.72 0.00 9.38
CA LEU A 57 -5.10 -0.48 8.06
C LEU A 57 -6.48 0.06 7.69
N LEU A 58 -6.61 0.55 6.45
CA LEU A 58 -7.88 0.92 5.86
C LEU A 58 -8.12 0.05 4.62
N PHE A 59 -9.07 -0.87 4.73
CA PHE A 59 -9.47 -1.71 3.62
C PHE A 59 -10.55 -1.03 2.79
N MET A 60 -10.35 -1.03 1.48
CA MET A 60 -11.27 -0.54 0.48
C MET A 60 -11.50 -1.66 -0.52
N VAL A 61 -12.77 -1.94 -0.81
CA VAL A 61 -13.16 -2.92 -1.83
C VAL A 61 -13.78 -2.14 -2.99
N PRO A 62 -13.26 -2.25 -4.21
CA PRO A 62 -13.82 -1.53 -5.35
C PRO A 62 -15.32 -1.78 -5.50
N GLY A 63 -16.09 -0.68 -5.62
CA GLY A 63 -17.54 -0.74 -5.72
C GLY A 63 -18.30 -0.76 -4.39
N PHE A 64 -17.60 -0.81 -3.25
CA PHE A 64 -18.22 -0.69 -1.92
C PHE A 64 -17.81 0.63 -1.26
N ASP A 65 -18.78 1.40 -0.81
CA ASP A 65 -18.54 2.69 -0.18
C ASP A 65 -18.14 2.56 1.30
N GLU A 66 -18.50 1.46 1.96
CA GLU A 66 -18.06 1.14 3.30
C GLU A 66 -16.59 0.72 3.30
N THR A 67 -15.87 1.04 4.39
CA THR A 67 -14.50 0.60 4.59
C THR A 67 -14.34 -0.15 5.90
N LEU A 68 -13.34 -1.03 5.96
CA LEU A 68 -12.96 -1.70 7.19
C LEU A 68 -11.69 -1.08 7.73
N ARG A 69 -11.70 -0.70 9.01
CA ARG A 69 -10.53 -0.20 9.72
C ARG A 69 -10.03 -1.25 10.69
N VAL A 70 -8.73 -1.46 10.67
CA VAL A 70 -8.03 -2.34 11.62
C VAL A 70 -6.90 -1.56 12.24
N ASN A 71 -6.80 -1.56 13.56
CA ASN A 71 -5.65 -1.02 14.27
C ASN A 71 -5.01 -2.12 15.11
N GLY A 72 -3.69 -2.07 15.25
CA GLY A 72 -2.98 -3.10 16.00
C GLY A 72 -1.49 -2.83 16.13
N ARG A 73 -0.80 -3.90 16.40
CA ARG A 73 0.66 -3.92 16.42
C ARG A 73 1.16 -4.90 15.35
N ALA A 74 2.30 -4.58 14.77
CA ALA A 74 2.89 -5.42 13.75
C ALA A 74 4.35 -5.75 14.07
N VAL A 75 4.76 -6.89 13.57
CA VAL A 75 6.17 -7.30 13.48
C VAL A 75 6.46 -7.79 12.06
N LEU A 76 7.69 -7.72 11.65
CA LEU A 76 8.14 -8.32 10.40
C LEU A 76 8.40 -9.80 10.62
N SER A 77 7.88 -10.64 9.74
CA SER A 77 8.02 -12.09 9.79
C SER A 77 8.77 -12.62 8.57
N THR A 78 9.79 -13.41 8.83
CA THR A 78 10.51 -14.24 7.86
C THR A 78 10.27 -15.72 8.12
N ASP A 79 9.30 -16.06 8.98
CA ASP A 79 8.92 -17.44 9.25
C ASP A 79 8.46 -18.14 7.97
N PRO A 80 9.08 -19.28 7.59
CA PRO A 80 8.69 -20.01 6.38
C PRO A 80 7.21 -20.39 6.34
N ALA A 81 6.55 -20.63 7.48
CA ALA A 81 5.13 -20.94 7.54
C ALA A 81 4.27 -19.72 7.18
N ASP A 82 4.60 -18.53 7.70
CA ASP A 82 3.94 -17.28 7.37
C ASP A 82 4.12 -16.94 5.88
N LEU A 83 5.35 -17.09 5.37
CA LEU A 83 5.68 -16.81 3.97
C LEU A 83 4.96 -17.77 3.02
N ALA A 84 4.87 -19.04 3.36
CA ALA A 84 4.16 -20.04 2.58
C ALA A 84 2.64 -19.72 2.46
N LEU A 85 2.02 -19.26 3.54
CA LEU A 85 0.63 -18.80 3.53
C LEU A 85 0.42 -17.57 2.65
N CYS A 86 1.43 -16.71 2.56
CA CYS A 86 1.41 -15.49 1.75
C CYS A 86 1.81 -15.72 0.28
N ALA A 87 2.25 -16.92 -0.09
CA ALA A 87 2.62 -17.25 -1.46
C ALA A 87 1.42 -17.13 -2.41
N ASP A 88 1.67 -16.66 -3.61
CA ASP A 88 0.72 -16.63 -4.73
C ASP A 88 1.24 -17.47 -5.91
N ALA A 89 0.54 -17.42 -7.05
CA ALA A 89 0.91 -18.20 -8.24
C ALA A 89 2.25 -17.78 -8.87
N ARG A 90 2.76 -16.59 -8.56
CA ARG A 90 3.97 -16.01 -9.14
C ARG A 90 5.18 -16.15 -8.23
N ARG A 91 4.97 -16.03 -6.89
CA ARG A 91 6.09 -15.95 -5.94
C ARG A 91 5.68 -16.28 -4.51
N THR A 92 6.70 -16.62 -3.72
CA THR A 92 6.65 -16.54 -2.26
C THR A 92 7.32 -15.23 -1.85
N PRO A 93 6.69 -14.38 -1.02
CA PRO A 93 7.31 -13.14 -0.56
C PRO A 93 8.55 -13.45 0.30
N ALA A 94 9.53 -12.54 0.31
CA ALA A 94 10.68 -12.65 1.20
C ALA A 94 10.36 -12.23 2.64
N LEU A 95 9.26 -11.46 2.81
CA LEU A 95 8.85 -10.87 4.08
C LEU A 95 7.33 -10.78 4.15
N ALA A 96 6.77 -10.95 5.34
CA ALA A 96 5.39 -10.67 5.66
C ALA A 96 5.28 -9.73 6.88
N ILE A 97 4.26 -8.90 6.91
CA ILE A 97 3.90 -8.09 8.06
C ILE A 97 2.86 -8.88 8.85
N ARG A 98 3.24 -9.36 10.05
CA ARG A 98 2.33 -10.07 10.96
C ARG A 98 1.69 -9.06 11.89
N VAL A 99 0.37 -8.95 11.82
CA VAL A 99 -0.41 -7.96 12.57
C VAL A 99 -1.18 -8.65 13.68
N ALA A 100 -0.94 -8.19 14.91
CA ALA A 100 -1.78 -8.49 16.07
C ALA A 100 -2.88 -7.42 16.15
N VAL A 101 -4.12 -7.83 15.91
CA VAL A 101 -5.27 -6.94 15.81
C VAL A 101 -5.74 -6.50 17.20
N ALA A 102 -5.79 -5.19 17.44
CA ALA A 102 -6.29 -4.60 18.67
C ALA A 102 -7.76 -4.15 18.54
N SER A 103 -8.13 -3.61 17.37
CA SER A 103 -9.52 -3.21 17.11
C SER A 103 -9.87 -3.32 15.62
N VAL A 104 -11.13 -3.69 15.36
CA VAL A 104 -11.72 -3.79 14.02
C VAL A 104 -13.08 -3.13 14.04
N TYR A 105 -13.37 -2.27 13.06
CA TYR A 105 -14.70 -1.69 12.92
C TYR A 105 -14.99 -1.21 11.51
N LEU A 106 -16.25 -1.29 11.11
CA LEU A 106 -16.72 -0.73 9.85
C LEU A 106 -16.80 0.78 9.93
N HIS A 107 -16.42 1.44 8.85
CA HIS A 107 -16.59 2.85 8.66
C HIS A 107 -17.69 3.13 7.64
N CYS A 108 -18.50 4.15 7.88
CA CYS A 108 -19.68 4.43 7.07
C CYS A 108 -19.32 4.83 5.64
N ALA A 109 -20.23 4.58 4.71
CA ALA A 109 -20.16 4.86 3.29
C ALA A 109 -20.02 6.34 2.90
N LYS A 110 -20.39 7.28 3.80
CA LYS A 110 -20.61 8.70 3.46
C LYS A 110 -19.43 9.40 2.78
N ALA A 111 -18.20 9.01 3.09
CA ALA A 111 -17.01 9.64 2.48
C ALA A 111 -16.93 9.31 1.00
N PHE A 112 -17.06 8.03 0.65
CA PHE A 112 -16.96 7.56 -0.74
C PHE A 112 -18.20 7.90 -1.56
N MET A 113 -19.38 7.87 -0.95
CA MET A 113 -20.61 8.39 -1.58
C MET A 113 -20.47 9.87 -1.96
N ARG A 114 -19.95 10.71 -1.08
CA ARG A 114 -19.74 12.15 -1.37
C ARG A 114 -18.72 12.39 -2.47
N SER A 115 -17.63 11.64 -2.50
CA SER A 115 -16.60 11.74 -3.53
C SER A 115 -16.99 11.03 -4.83
N GLN A 116 -18.04 10.19 -4.81
CA GLN A 116 -18.41 9.32 -5.93
C GLN A 116 -17.22 8.50 -6.44
N LEU A 117 -16.40 7.97 -5.49
CA LEU A 117 -15.10 7.38 -5.80
C LEU A 117 -15.18 6.23 -6.79
N TRP A 118 -16.25 5.44 -6.75
CA TRP A 118 -16.46 4.27 -7.61
C TRP A 118 -17.29 4.54 -8.86
N ASP A 119 -17.79 5.77 -9.04
CA ASP A 119 -18.53 6.14 -10.24
C ASP A 119 -17.57 6.40 -11.40
N ALA A 120 -17.51 5.46 -12.34
CA ALA A 120 -16.63 5.54 -13.51
C ALA A 120 -16.86 6.79 -14.36
N SER A 121 -18.07 7.36 -14.35
CA SER A 121 -18.39 8.59 -15.09
C SER A 121 -17.69 9.82 -14.51
N ARG A 122 -17.21 9.73 -13.27
CA ARG A 122 -16.50 10.80 -12.54
C ARG A 122 -14.98 10.63 -12.57
N HIS A 123 -14.49 9.52 -13.13
CA HIS A 123 -13.05 9.31 -13.22
C HIS A 123 -12.42 10.34 -14.17
N ALA A 124 -11.36 11.00 -13.69
CA ALA A 124 -10.57 11.91 -14.50
C ALA A 124 -9.83 11.14 -15.61
N ASP A 125 -9.72 11.72 -16.79
CA ASP A 125 -8.84 11.19 -17.82
C ASP A 125 -7.39 11.30 -17.32
N ARG A 126 -6.65 10.20 -17.40
CA ARG A 126 -5.24 10.16 -17.00
C ARG A 126 -4.39 11.20 -17.73
N ALA A 127 -4.75 11.57 -18.96
CA ALA A 127 -4.07 12.56 -19.77
C ALA A 127 -4.20 14.01 -19.23
N GLN A 128 -5.09 14.26 -18.27
CA GLN A 128 -5.20 15.57 -17.61
C GLN A 128 -4.03 15.89 -16.67
N LEU A 129 -3.23 14.89 -16.31
CA LEU A 129 -2.05 15.07 -15.46
C LEU A 129 -0.79 14.63 -16.20
N PRO A 130 0.36 15.27 -15.94
CA PRO A 130 1.65 14.80 -16.44
C PRO A 130 1.91 13.36 -15.99
N SER A 131 2.80 12.65 -16.67
CA SER A 131 3.26 11.34 -16.23
C SER A 131 3.93 11.43 -14.85
N MET A 132 3.96 10.32 -14.13
CA MET A 132 4.67 10.26 -12.83
C MET A 132 6.15 10.65 -12.99
N ALA A 133 6.79 10.18 -14.07
CA ALA A 133 8.18 10.48 -14.36
C ALA A 133 8.42 11.98 -14.58
N GLU A 134 7.54 12.66 -15.31
CA GLU A 134 7.60 14.12 -15.48
C GLU A 134 7.40 14.86 -14.16
N MET A 135 6.43 14.45 -13.35
CA MET A 135 6.22 15.08 -12.03
C MET A 135 7.43 14.88 -11.11
N MET A 136 8.07 13.71 -11.12
CA MET A 136 9.29 13.45 -10.36
C MET A 136 10.48 14.28 -10.87
N ARG A 137 10.65 14.38 -12.18
CA ARG A 137 11.68 15.25 -12.78
C ARG A 137 11.52 16.70 -12.31
N ASP A 138 10.29 17.21 -12.36
CA ASP A 138 10.01 18.59 -11.98
C ASP A 138 10.27 18.84 -10.49
N GLN A 139 9.99 17.86 -9.63
CA GLN A 139 10.35 17.91 -8.21
C GLN A 139 11.87 17.92 -8.00
N ILE A 140 12.60 17.01 -8.66
CA ILE A 140 14.07 16.93 -8.55
C ILE A 140 14.70 18.25 -9.04
N ARG A 141 14.22 18.75 -10.17
CA ARG A 141 14.66 20.06 -10.69
C ARG A 141 14.41 21.19 -9.69
N ALA A 142 13.23 21.24 -9.07
CA ALA A 142 12.88 22.27 -8.10
C ALA A 142 13.73 22.22 -6.82
N PHE A 143 14.08 21.01 -6.34
CA PHE A 143 14.81 20.85 -5.08
C PHE A 143 16.33 20.82 -5.26
N LYS A 144 16.84 20.25 -6.36
CA LYS A 144 18.28 20.04 -6.58
C LYS A 144 18.86 20.88 -7.70
N GLY A 145 18.02 21.48 -8.57
CA GLY A 145 18.46 22.17 -9.77
C GLY A 145 19.02 21.24 -10.85
N GLU A 146 18.77 19.94 -10.73
CA GLU A 146 19.27 18.92 -11.66
C GLU A 146 18.22 18.60 -12.74
N GLU A 147 18.67 18.52 -13.99
CA GLU A 147 17.87 17.96 -15.09
C GLU A 147 18.15 16.47 -15.19
N ILE A 148 17.09 15.65 -15.21
CA ILE A 148 17.18 14.21 -15.43
C ILE A 148 16.35 13.79 -16.63
N GLU A 149 16.87 12.84 -17.39
CA GLU A 149 16.05 12.15 -18.39
C GLU A 149 15.03 11.24 -17.69
N VAL A 150 13.84 11.20 -18.24
CA VAL A 150 12.76 10.39 -17.68
C VAL A 150 12.16 9.46 -18.75
N GLU A 151 11.75 8.29 -18.30
CA GLU A 151 11.03 7.35 -19.16
C GLU A 151 9.64 7.89 -19.54
N THR A 152 9.14 7.47 -20.67
CA THR A 152 7.77 7.77 -21.08
C THR A 152 6.77 7.00 -20.22
N GLN A 153 5.51 7.47 -20.19
CA GLN A 153 4.42 6.77 -19.51
C GLN A 153 4.27 5.31 -20.01
N ALA A 154 4.46 5.07 -21.31
CA ALA A 154 4.36 3.73 -21.90
C ALA A 154 5.49 2.81 -21.40
N GLN A 155 6.71 3.30 -21.36
CA GLN A 155 7.87 2.56 -20.84
C GLN A 155 7.70 2.23 -19.35
N MET A 156 7.26 3.19 -18.55
CA MET A 156 6.96 2.98 -17.13
C MET A 156 5.91 1.88 -16.93
N LEU A 157 4.81 1.94 -17.65
CA LEU A 157 3.74 0.95 -17.54
C LEU A 157 4.23 -0.45 -17.95
N GLU A 158 5.06 -0.55 -18.99
CA GLU A 158 5.62 -1.84 -19.40
C GLU A 158 6.56 -2.41 -18.34
N ARG A 159 7.44 -1.60 -17.78
CA ARG A 159 8.31 -2.00 -16.66
C ARG A 159 7.51 -2.47 -15.45
N TYR A 160 6.40 -1.79 -15.13
CA TYR A 160 5.53 -2.20 -14.02
C TYR A 160 4.87 -3.56 -14.31
N ARG A 161 4.33 -3.79 -15.51
CA ARG A 161 3.74 -5.09 -15.87
C ARG A 161 4.71 -6.26 -15.71
N GLN A 162 5.99 -6.04 -16.00
CA GLN A 162 7.02 -7.06 -15.84
C GLN A 162 7.40 -7.33 -14.37
N SER A 163 7.09 -6.41 -13.45
CA SER A 163 7.42 -6.49 -12.02
C SER A 163 6.23 -6.86 -11.12
N LEU A 164 5.02 -6.89 -11.68
CA LEU A 164 3.79 -7.34 -10.97
C LEU A 164 3.72 -8.91 -10.91
#